data_d5d920cc7261269c4f64b68ce4242719
#
_entry.id   d5d920cc7261269c4f64b68ce4242719
#
_cell.length_a   1.000
_cell.length_b   1.000
_cell.length_c   1.000
_cell.angle_alpha   90.00
_cell.angle_beta   90.00
_cell.angle_gamma   90.00
#
_symmetry.space_group_name_H-M   'P 1'
#
loop_
_entity.id
_entity.type
_entity.pdbx_description
1 polymer ?
#
loop_
_entity_poly.entity_id
_entity_poly.type
_entity_poly.pdbx_seq_one_letter_code
_entity_poly.pdbx_strand_id
1 'polypeptide(L)'
;APSINSPFKNPARAKARRNIVLRKMYENRFITKDEYEMSLDAPLPVKPFYRKFEAPYFVEHLRQQLEARYGDTLYTSGMRIYSTIDKDMQDLAEQSLKKGISDIEKRVKKGVQGAIIAVDLKDGSIKAMVGGTDFWETQFNRATMAFRQPGSAFKPFIYALAIKEGLSPDYEILDEPVNFPGSKPNTVWSPKNYDNEYRGYVTLRTAIALSL
;
A
#
# COMPACT_ATOMS: atom_id res chain seq x y z
N ALA A 1 -25.08 -1.94 18.02
CA ALA A 1 -23.92 -1.60 17.20
C ALA A 1 -23.59 -2.78 16.27
N PRO A 2 -23.33 -2.59 14.98
CA PRO A 2 -23.07 -3.67 14.01
C PRO A 2 -21.92 -4.60 14.43
N SER A 3 -20.87 -4.05 15.04
CA SER A 3 -19.70 -4.80 15.49
C SER A 3 -20.00 -5.82 16.61
N ILE A 4 -20.99 -5.57 17.44
CA ILE A 4 -21.36 -6.44 18.57
C ILE A 4 -22.00 -7.76 18.08
N ASN A 5 -22.77 -7.68 16.98
CA ASN A 5 -23.46 -8.82 16.38
C ASN A 5 -22.74 -9.33 15.12
N SER A 6 -21.48 -8.96 14.93
CA SER A 6 -20.68 -9.45 13.80
C SER A 6 -20.46 -10.97 13.93
N PRO A 7 -20.83 -11.78 12.91
CA PRO A 7 -20.59 -13.22 12.92
C PRO A 7 -19.09 -13.58 12.96
N PHE A 8 -18.24 -12.64 12.52
CA PHE A 8 -16.77 -12.82 12.47
C PHE A 8 -16.10 -12.52 13.82
N LYS A 9 -16.68 -11.62 14.62
CA LYS A 9 -16.14 -11.25 15.95
C LYS A 9 -16.81 -12.00 17.10
N ASN A 10 -18.13 -12.21 17.00
CA ASN A 10 -18.94 -12.81 18.04
C ASN A 10 -19.96 -13.81 17.45
N PRO A 11 -19.51 -14.97 16.93
CA PRO A 11 -20.38 -15.91 16.20
C PRO A 11 -21.56 -16.42 17.05
N ALA A 12 -21.35 -16.72 18.33
CA ALA A 12 -22.41 -17.17 19.23
C ALA A 12 -23.52 -16.11 19.39
N ARG A 13 -23.13 -14.85 19.59
CA ARG A 13 -24.09 -13.73 19.73
C ARG A 13 -24.79 -13.43 18.41
N ALA A 14 -24.06 -13.51 17.29
CA ALA A 14 -24.63 -13.36 15.95
C ALA A 14 -25.70 -14.45 15.67
N LYS A 15 -25.43 -15.71 16.01
CA LYS A 15 -26.38 -16.82 15.88
C LYS A 15 -27.61 -16.60 16.74
N ALA A 16 -27.44 -16.22 18.00
CA ALA A 16 -28.54 -15.91 18.88
C ALA A 16 -29.42 -14.78 18.33
N ARG A 17 -28.81 -13.69 17.87
CA ARG A 17 -29.55 -12.56 17.27
C ARG A 17 -30.28 -12.95 15.97
N ARG A 18 -29.63 -13.72 15.10
CA ARG A 18 -30.25 -14.27 13.86
C ARG A 18 -31.51 -15.08 14.24
N ASN A 19 -31.39 -15.98 15.19
CA ASN A 19 -32.49 -16.88 15.57
C ASN A 19 -33.68 -16.09 16.14
N ILE A 20 -33.45 -15.01 16.90
CA ILE A 20 -34.54 -14.10 17.34
C ILE A 20 -35.23 -13.46 16.12
N VAL A 21 -34.46 -13.00 15.14
CA VAL A 21 -35.04 -12.38 13.92
C VAL A 21 -35.87 -13.41 13.14
N LEU A 22 -35.30 -14.60 12.90
CA LEU A 22 -36.00 -15.68 12.18
C LEU A 22 -37.31 -16.06 12.84
N ARG A 23 -37.32 -16.18 14.20
CA ARG A 23 -38.55 -16.45 14.96
C ARG A 23 -39.58 -15.35 14.73
N LYS A 24 -39.18 -14.08 14.76
CA LYS A 24 -40.09 -12.97 14.51
C LYS A 24 -40.61 -12.93 13.08
N MET A 25 -39.79 -13.32 12.10
CA MET A 25 -40.25 -13.47 10.72
C MET A 25 -41.29 -14.58 10.58
N TYR A 26 -41.09 -15.72 11.25
CA TYR A 26 -42.03 -16.81 11.25
C TYR A 26 -43.36 -16.44 11.99
N GLU A 27 -43.28 -15.85 13.18
CA GLU A 27 -44.43 -15.38 13.97
C GLU A 27 -45.30 -14.38 13.18
N ASN A 28 -44.66 -13.53 12.35
CA ASN A 28 -45.34 -12.55 11.50
C ASN A 28 -45.66 -13.08 10.08
N ARG A 29 -45.49 -14.38 9.83
CA ARG A 29 -45.80 -15.03 8.55
C ARG A 29 -44.97 -14.49 7.32
N PHE A 30 -43.80 -13.92 7.58
CA PHE A 30 -42.89 -13.52 6.49
C PHE A 30 -42.13 -14.70 5.90
N ILE A 31 -42.00 -15.80 6.65
CA ILE A 31 -41.42 -17.06 6.22
C ILE A 31 -42.27 -18.24 6.66
N THR A 32 -42.23 -19.33 5.93
CA THR A 32 -42.89 -20.60 6.25
C THR A 32 -42.16 -21.32 7.40
N LYS A 33 -42.78 -22.36 7.92
CA LYS A 33 -42.16 -23.21 8.95
C LYS A 33 -40.91 -23.89 8.45
N ASP A 34 -40.96 -24.42 7.22
CA ASP A 34 -39.82 -25.13 6.61
C ASP A 34 -38.64 -24.17 6.37
N GLU A 35 -38.90 -22.97 5.87
CA GLU A 35 -37.88 -21.93 5.71
C GLU A 35 -37.26 -21.51 7.04
N TYR A 36 -38.09 -21.43 8.12
CA TYR A 36 -37.62 -21.13 9.46
C TYR A 36 -36.66 -22.21 9.96
N GLU A 37 -37.05 -23.50 9.90
CA GLU A 37 -36.27 -24.64 10.36
C GLU A 37 -34.97 -24.75 9.57
N MET A 38 -35.01 -24.69 8.23
CA MET A 38 -33.82 -24.68 7.39
C MET A 38 -32.86 -23.53 7.71
N SER A 39 -33.40 -22.34 7.99
CA SER A 39 -32.60 -21.16 8.31
C SER A 39 -31.93 -21.22 9.69
N LEU A 40 -32.51 -21.92 10.66
CA LEU A 40 -31.92 -22.16 11.99
C LEU A 40 -30.64 -23.02 11.89
N ASP A 41 -30.64 -24.00 10.97
CA ASP A 41 -29.53 -24.93 10.78
C ASP A 41 -28.46 -24.37 9.85
N ALA A 42 -28.77 -23.35 9.08
CA ALA A 42 -27.83 -22.73 8.17
C ALA A 42 -26.57 -22.22 8.90
N PRO A 43 -25.37 -22.50 8.40
CA PRO A 43 -24.13 -22.01 9.02
C PRO A 43 -24.04 -20.48 8.92
N LEU A 44 -23.34 -19.88 9.88
CA LEU A 44 -22.97 -18.48 9.78
C LEU A 44 -21.82 -18.32 8.77
N PRO A 45 -21.74 -17.16 8.07
CA PRO A 45 -20.62 -16.89 7.20
C PRO A 45 -19.32 -16.84 8.02
N VAL A 46 -18.30 -17.56 7.56
CA VAL A 46 -16.99 -17.62 8.22
C VAL A 46 -16.04 -16.51 7.78
N LYS A 47 -16.28 -15.90 6.63
CA LYS A 47 -15.50 -14.77 6.08
C LYS A 47 -16.46 -13.68 5.60
N PRO A 48 -16.08 -12.39 5.76
CA PRO A 48 -16.83 -11.30 5.17
C PRO A 48 -16.91 -11.47 3.65
N PHE A 49 -18.09 -11.26 3.08
CA PHE A 49 -18.23 -11.16 1.64
C PHE A 49 -17.86 -9.74 1.22
N TYR A 50 -16.73 -9.60 0.56
CA TYR A 50 -16.37 -8.36 -0.13
C TYR A 50 -16.62 -8.52 -1.63
N ARG A 51 -17.35 -7.59 -2.23
CA ARG A 51 -17.40 -7.49 -3.68
C ARG A 51 -16.01 -7.02 -4.14
N LYS A 52 -15.21 -7.97 -4.59
CA LYS A 52 -13.88 -7.64 -5.12
C LYS A 52 -14.04 -6.83 -6.41
N PHE A 53 -13.24 -5.78 -6.51
CA PHE A 53 -13.12 -4.94 -7.70
C PHE A 53 -11.64 -4.79 -8.04
N GLU A 54 -11.36 -4.42 -9.28
CA GLU A 54 -9.99 -4.31 -9.80
C GLU A 54 -9.28 -3.08 -9.23
N ALA A 55 -7.97 -3.10 -9.16
CA ALA A 55 -7.11 -2.02 -8.69
C ALA A 55 -7.55 -1.38 -7.35
N PRO A 56 -7.84 -2.16 -6.28
CA PRO A 56 -8.56 -1.65 -5.12
C PRO A 56 -7.83 -0.53 -4.37
N TYR A 57 -6.50 -0.55 -4.29
CA TYR A 57 -5.72 0.54 -3.69
C TYR A 57 -5.82 1.85 -4.48
N PHE A 58 -5.81 1.75 -5.81
CA PHE A 58 -5.96 2.92 -6.67
C PHE A 58 -7.38 3.48 -6.60
N VAL A 59 -8.38 2.61 -6.70
CA VAL A 59 -9.80 3.02 -6.63
C VAL A 59 -10.12 3.71 -5.31
N GLU A 60 -9.63 3.17 -4.18
CA GLU A 60 -9.83 3.80 -2.88
C GLU A 60 -9.07 5.14 -2.75
N HIS A 61 -7.85 5.23 -3.28
CA HIS A 61 -7.10 6.49 -3.33
C HIS A 61 -7.84 7.55 -4.15
N LEU A 62 -8.33 7.18 -5.33
CA LEU A 62 -9.12 8.07 -6.19
C LEU A 62 -10.45 8.46 -5.53
N ARG A 63 -11.13 7.52 -4.89
CA ARG A 63 -12.38 7.78 -4.16
C ARG A 63 -12.19 8.85 -3.10
N GLN A 64 -11.13 8.75 -2.29
CA GLN A 64 -10.82 9.74 -1.25
C GLN A 64 -10.57 11.14 -1.81
N GLN A 65 -9.83 11.25 -2.93
CA GLN A 65 -9.58 12.53 -3.59
C GLN A 65 -10.86 13.13 -4.16
N LEU A 66 -11.70 12.30 -4.78
CA LEU A 66 -12.96 12.74 -5.37
C LEU A 66 -14.00 13.10 -4.31
N GLU A 67 -14.05 12.35 -3.21
CA GLU A 67 -14.94 12.66 -2.08
C GLU A 67 -14.60 14.00 -1.44
N ALA A 68 -13.31 14.30 -1.28
CA ALA A 68 -12.86 15.61 -0.80
C ALA A 68 -13.29 16.76 -1.72
N ARG A 69 -13.47 16.51 -3.02
CA ARG A 69 -13.85 17.50 -4.03
C ARG A 69 -15.35 17.61 -4.28
N TYR A 70 -16.05 16.49 -4.28
CA TYR A 70 -17.45 16.39 -4.72
C TYR A 70 -18.42 16.04 -3.59
N GLY A 71 -17.93 15.62 -2.41
CA GLY A 71 -18.78 15.22 -1.29
C GLY A 71 -19.79 14.14 -1.68
N ASP A 72 -21.01 14.26 -1.18
CA ASP A 72 -22.11 13.30 -1.42
C ASP A 72 -22.51 13.20 -2.90
N THR A 73 -22.23 14.23 -3.70
CA THR A 73 -22.53 14.23 -5.13
C THR A 73 -21.78 13.13 -5.87
N LEU A 74 -20.60 12.72 -5.39
CA LEU A 74 -19.85 11.57 -5.93
C LEU A 74 -20.70 10.29 -5.99
N TYR A 75 -21.58 10.09 -5.02
CA TYR A 75 -22.36 8.86 -4.86
C TYR A 75 -23.78 8.94 -5.45
N THR A 76 -24.29 10.16 -5.65
CA THR A 76 -25.71 10.38 -6.01
C THR A 76 -25.92 10.83 -7.45
N SER A 77 -24.89 11.39 -8.11
CA SER A 77 -25.03 11.98 -9.44
C SER A 77 -24.89 11.03 -10.61
N GLY A 78 -24.51 9.75 -10.38
CA GLY A 78 -24.28 8.79 -11.45
C GLY A 78 -23.02 9.10 -12.29
N MET A 79 -22.01 9.74 -11.72
CA MET A 79 -20.76 10.08 -12.42
C MET A 79 -20.07 8.86 -13.02
N ARG A 80 -19.52 9.04 -14.22
CA ARG A 80 -18.55 8.13 -14.83
C ARG A 80 -17.17 8.73 -14.68
N ILE A 81 -16.26 8.00 -14.05
CA ILE A 81 -14.90 8.44 -13.75
C ILE A 81 -13.93 7.68 -14.65
N TYR A 82 -13.25 8.41 -15.51
CA TYR A 82 -12.19 7.89 -16.37
C TYR A 82 -10.85 8.14 -15.69
N SER A 83 -10.06 7.10 -15.52
CA SER A 83 -8.77 7.17 -14.85
C SER A 83 -7.61 6.89 -15.80
N THR A 84 -6.40 7.08 -15.33
CA THR A 84 -5.16 6.86 -16.07
C THR A 84 -4.61 5.44 -15.91
N ILE A 85 -5.23 4.61 -15.06
CA ILE A 85 -4.80 3.23 -14.81
C ILE A 85 -4.78 2.43 -16.12
N ASP A 86 -3.70 1.72 -16.33
CA ASP A 86 -3.56 0.68 -17.35
C ASP A 86 -3.79 -0.68 -16.67
N LYS A 87 -4.77 -1.42 -17.18
CA LYS A 87 -5.17 -2.69 -16.54
C LYS A 87 -4.06 -3.72 -16.56
N ASP A 88 -3.36 -3.86 -17.67
CA ASP A 88 -2.32 -4.87 -17.83
C ASP A 88 -1.11 -4.53 -16.95
N MET A 89 -0.73 -3.26 -16.88
CA MET A 89 0.30 -2.80 -15.94
C MET A 89 -0.11 -2.99 -14.48
N GLN A 90 -1.37 -2.74 -14.13
CA GLN A 90 -1.87 -2.94 -12.78
C GLN A 90 -1.81 -4.42 -12.38
N ASP A 91 -2.32 -5.32 -13.25
CA ASP A 91 -2.30 -6.76 -13.00
C ASP A 91 -0.86 -7.29 -12.85
N LEU A 92 0.05 -6.81 -13.70
CA LEU A 92 1.46 -7.15 -13.62
C LEU A 92 2.11 -6.65 -12.32
N ALA A 93 1.80 -5.42 -11.91
CA ALA A 93 2.30 -4.85 -10.65
C ALA A 93 1.80 -5.64 -9.43
N GLU A 94 0.52 -6.04 -9.40
CA GLU A 94 -0.04 -6.86 -8.33
C GLU A 94 0.63 -8.23 -8.24
N GLN A 95 0.82 -8.91 -9.38
CA GLN A 95 1.50 -10.20 -9.46
C GLN A 95 2.97 -10.08 -9.04
N SER A 96 3.67 -9.06 -9.53
CA SER A 96 5.08 -8.81 -9.23
C SER A 96 5.31 -8.53 -7.75
N LEU A 97 4.44 -7.71 -7.12
CA LEU A 97 4.52 -7.44 -5.69
C LEU A 97 4.31 -8.72 -4.88
N LYS A 98 3.27 -9.49 -5.17
CA LYS A 98 2.98 -10.75 -4.47
C LYS A 98 4.14 -11.74 -4.57
N LYS A 99 4.68 -11.91 -5.79
CA LYS A 99 5.83 -12.78 -6.03
C LYS A 99 7.07 -12.29 -5.29
N GLY A 100 7.41 -11.01 -5.41
CA GLY A 100 8.59 -10.42 -4.76
C GLY A 100 8.53 -10.56 -3.23
N ILE A 101 7.38 -10.27 -2.61
CA ILE A 101 7.19 -10.44 -1.16
C ILE A 101 7.31 -11.91 -0.78
N SER A 102 6.68 -12.83 -1.51
CA SER A 102 6.80 -14.28 -1.27
C SER A 102 8.25 -14.76 -1.33
N ASP A 103 9.04 -14.27 -2.29
CA ASP A 103 10.45 -14.64 -2.43
C ASP A 103 11.31 -14.05 -1.30
N ILE A 104 11.01 -12.86 -0.83
CA ILE A 104 11.66 -12.25 0.34
C ILE A 104 11.34 -13.05 1.60
N GLU A 105 10.08 -13.42 1.82
CA GLU A 105 9.63 -14.16 3.01
C GLU A 105 10.21 -15.60 3.12
N LYS A 106 10.72 -16.15 2.04
CA LYS A 106 11.50 -17.41 2.09
C LYS A 106 12.86 -17.23 2.77
N ARG A 107 13.40 -16.00 2.80
CA ARG A 107 14.74 -15.68 3.30
C ARG A 107 14.73 -14.93 4.61
N VAL A 108 13.65 -14.22 4.89
CA VAL A 108 13.48 -13.38 6.08
C VAL A 108 12.18 -13.72 6.81
N LYS A 109 11.92 -13.04 7.93
CA LYS A 109 10.70 -13.22 8.72
C LYS A 109 9.44 -12.90 7.87
N LYS A 110 8.35 -13.67 8.08
CA LYS A 110 7.03 -13.41 7.50
C LYS A 110 6.43 -12.07 7.93
N GLY A 111 5.51 -11.56 7.12
CA GLY A 111 4.80 -10.30 7.39
C GLY A 111 5.46 -9.09 6.74
N VAL A 112 6.36 -9.30 5.79
CA VAL A 112 6.90 -8.24 4.96
C VAL A 112 5.80 -7.69 4.06
N GLN A 113 5.81 -6.37 3.85
CA GLN A 113 4.88 -5.68 2.96
C GLN A 113 5.67 -4.76 2.02
N GLY A 114 5.06 -4.43 0.90
CA GLY A 114 5.65 -3.54 -0.09
C GLY A 114 4.58 -2.76 -0.84
N ALA A 115 5.02 -1.90 -1.75
CA ALA A 115 4.16 -1.14 -2.65
C ALA A 115 4.84 -0.98 -4.01
N ILE A 116 4.03 -0.79 -5.06
CA ILE A 116 4.49 -0.45 -6.40
C ILE A 116 3.65 0.71 -6.92
N ILE A 117 4.31 1.70 -7.54
CA ILE A 117 3.69 2.72 -8.38
C ILE A 117 4.40 2.71 -9.73
N ALA A 118 3.63 2.66 -10.81
CA ALA A 118 4.13 2.90 -12.16
C ALA A 118 3.60 4.23 -12.68
N VAL A 119 4.48 5.07 -13.17
CA VAL A 119 4.17 6.44 -13.63
C VAL A 119 4.66 6.58 -15.07
N ASP A 120 3.82 7.14 -15.95
CA ASP A 120 4.23 7.51 -17.29
C ASP A 120 5.15 8.73 -17.23
N LEU A 121 6.35 8.61 -17.79
CA LEU A 121 7.34 9.70 -17.74
C LEU A 121 7.01 10.88 -18.65
N LYS A 122 6.04 10.72 -19.58
CA LYS A 122 5.66 11.79 -20.50
C LYS A 122 4.73 12.83 -19.84
N ASP A 123 3.80 12.35 -19.04
CA ASP A 123 2.74 13.20 -18.49
C ASP A 123 2.58 13.09 -16.96
N GLY A 124 3.36 12.20 -16.30
CA GLY A 124 3.28 11.96 -14.87
C GLY A 124 2.05 11.15 -14.43
N SER A 125 1.27 10.59 -15.36
CA SER A 125 0.07 9.84 -15.02
C SER A 125 0.39 8.50 -14.37
N ILE A 126 -0.39 8.12 -13.35
CA ILE A 126 -0.26 6.84 -12.66
C ILE A 126 -0.89 5.75 -13.51
N LYS A 127 -0.10 4.76 -13.92
CA LYS A 127 -0.54 3.60 -14.73
C LYS A 127 -0.80 2.37 -13.87
N ALA A 128 -0.12 2.23 -12.73
CA ALA A 128 -0.41 1.19 -11.74
C ALA A 128 -0.14 1.69 -10.32
N MET A 129 -0.94 1.25 -9.36
CA MET A 129 -0.76 1.54 -7.94
C MET A 129 -1.17 0.34 -7.08
N VAL A 130 -0.21 -0.21 -6.37
CA VAL A 130 -0.40 -1.35 -5.46
C VAL A 130 0.19 -1.00 -4.10
N GLY A 131 -0.64 -0.88 -3.08
CA GLY A 131 -0.24 -0.43 -1.73
C GLY A 131 0.03 -1.57 -0.74
N GLY A 132 -0.08 -2.83 -1.17
CA GLY A 132 0.14 -4.01 -0.34
C GLY A 132 -0.22 -5.30 -1.08
N THR A 133 0.05 -6.44 -0.46
CA THR A 133 -0.18 -7.77 -1.06
C THR A 133 -1.65 -8.16 -1.12
N ASP A 134 -2.46 -7.69 -0.17
CA ASP A 134 -3.91 -7.91 -0.13
C ASP A 134 -4.64 -6.71 0.48
N PHE A 135 -5.45 -6.03 -0.33
CA PHE A 135 -6.28 -4.90 0.09
C PHE A 135 -7.37 -5.30 1.09
N TRP A 136 -7.86 -6.53 0.99
CA TRP A 136 -8.96 -7.00 1.81
C TRP A 136 -8.52 -7.39 3.23
N GLU A 137 -7.21 -7.65 3.41
CA GLU A 137 -6.59 -7.81 4.71
C GLU A 137 -6.19 -6.46 5.31
N THR A 138 -5.66 -5.53 4.50
CA THR A 138 -5.26 -4.20 4.95
C THR A 138 -5.45 -3.15 3.86
N GLN A 139 -6.27 -2.14 4.15
CA GLN A 139 -6.54 -1.01 3.26
C GLN A 139 -5.47 0.09 3.37
N PHE A 140 -4.46 -0.09 4.21
CA PHE A 140 -3.36 0.86 4.33
C PHE A 140 -2.54 0.90 3.04
N ASN A 141 -2.71 1.97 2.27
CA ASN A 141 -2.02 2.16 0.99
C ASN A 141 -0.58 2.63 1.23
N ARG A 142 0.37 1.71 1.23
CA ARG A 142 1.79 2.02 1.48
C ARG A 142 2.41 2.90 0.39
N ALA A 143 1.83 2.90 -0.80
CA ALA A 143 2.30 3.74 -1.90
C ALA A 143 2.08 5.24 -1.63
N THR A 144 1.04 5.59 -0.84
CA THR A 144 0.65 7.00 -0.60
C THR A 144 0.69 7.39 0.87
N MET A 145 0.62 6.43 1.81
CA MET A 145 0.48 6.70 3.24
C MET A 145 1.69 6.30 4.07
N ALA A 146 2.61 5.48 3.55
CA ALA A 146 3.78 5.04 4.29
C ALA A 146 4.92 6.06 4.18
N PHE A 147 5.17 6.78 5.26
CA PHE A 147 6.36 7.62 5.38
C PHE A 147 7.57 6.74 5.68
N ARG A 148 8.49 6.65 4.74
CA ARG A 148 9.72 5.85 4.85
C ARG A 148 10.94 6.66 4.49
N GLN A 149 12.05 6.36 5.16
CA GLN A 149 13.34 6.95 4.82
C GLN A 149 13.76 6.45 3.43
N PRO A 150 14.07 7.35 2.49
CA PRO A 150 14.40 6.97 1.10
C PRO A 150 15.75 6.26 0.98
N GLY A 151 16.66 6.47 1.93
CA GLY A 151 18.01 5.94 1.84
C GLY A 151 18.71 6.37 0.55
N SER A 152 19.55 5.45 -0.04
CA SER A 152 20.27 5.73 -1.29
C SER A 152 19.38 6.04 -2.49
N ALA A 153 18.06 5.76 -2.43
CA ALA A 153 17.14 6.16 -3.49
C ALA A 153 17.02 7.69 -3.65
N PHE A 154 17.47 8.46 -2.66
CA PHE A 154 17.53 9.92 -2.75
C PHE A 154 18.77 10.45 -3.49
N LYS A 155 19.85 9.68 -3.58
CA LYS A 155 21.12 10.09 -4.20
C LYS A 155 20.97 10.57 -5.66
N PRO A 156 20.19 9.93 -6.54
CA PRO A 156 20.00 10.43 -7.91
C PRO A 156 19.52 11.88 -7.99
N PHE A 157 18.70 12.34 -7.02
CA PHE A 157 18.24 13.74 -6.98
C PHE A 157 19.39 14.70 -6.64
N ILE A 158 20.30 14.31 -5.73
CA ILE A 158 21.48 15.09 -5.36
C ILE A 158 22.42 15.20 -6.57
N TYR A 159 22.70 14.08 -7.24
CA TYR A 159 23.57 14.07 -8.44
C TYR A 159 22.93 14.82 -9.60
N ALA A 160 21.61 14.70 -9.81
CA ALA A 160 20.91 15.48 -10.82
C ALA A 160 21.01 17.00 -10.56
N LEU A 161 20.91 17.42 -9.29
CA LEU A 161 21.12 18.81 -8.90
C LEU A 161 22.56 19.25 -9.21
N ALA A 162 23.57 18.45 -8.85
CA ALA A 162 24.97 18.77 -9.15
C ALA A 162 25.21 18.98 -10.65
N ILE A 163 24.65 18.11 -11.51
CA ILE A 163 24.73 18.27 -12.97
C ILE A 163 23.98 19.54 -13.43
N LYS A 164 22.83 19.82 -12.87
CA LYS A 164 22.04 21.04 -13.18
C LYS A 164 22.81 22.31 -12.82
N GLU A 165 23.56 22.31 -11.72
CA GLU A 165 24.43 23.40 -11.29
C GLU A 165 25.74 23.50 -12.11
N GLY A 166 25.90 22.65 -13.15
CA GLY A 166 27.01 22.73 -14.09
C GLY A 166 28.20 21.81 -13.80
N LEU A 167 28.12 20.93 -12.81
CA LEU A 167 29.18 19.96 -12.58
C LEU A 167 29.17 18.88 -13.66
N SER A 168 30.34 18.53 -14.18
CA SER A 168 30.48 17.42 -15.14
C SER A 168 30.23 16.07 -14.42
N PRO A 169 29.70 15.04 -15.10
CA PRO A 169 29.72 13.67 -14.60
C PRO A 169 31.11 13.14 -14.22
N ASP A 170 32.15 13.73 -14.80
CA ASP A 170 33.54 13.38 -14.54
C ASP A 170 34.22 14.30 -13.50
N TYR A 171 33.42 15.20 -12.85
CA TYR A 171 33.89 16.01 -11.73
C TYR A 171 34.25 15.10 -10.56
N GLU A 172 35.42 15.29 -9.99
CA GLU A 172 35.93 14.47 -8.88
C GLU A 172 35.46 15.01 -7.53
N ILE A 173 34.98 14.12 -6.69
CA ILE A 173 34.66 14.33 -5.29
C ILE A 173 35.48 13.41 -4.41
N LEU A 174 35.73 13.82 -3.18
CA LEU A 174 36.52 13.04 -2.23
C LEU A 174 35.61 12.12 -1.40
N ASP A 175 35.86 10.82 -1.52
CA ASP A 175 35.25 9.77 -0.70
C ASP A 175 36.19 9.43 0.46
N GLU A 176 35.93 10.03 1.63
CA GLU A 176 36.71 9.83 2.85
C GLU A 176 35.79 9.77 4.09
N PRO A 177 36.30 9.28 5.24
CA PRO A 177 35.56 9.36 6.49
C PRO A 177 35.20 10.80 6.87
N VAL A 178 33.91 11.08 7.04
CA VAL A 178 33.43 12.39 7.46
C VAL A 178 32.68 12.30 8.77
N ASN A 179 32.78 13.37 9.57
CA ASN A 179 32.13 13.49 10.85
C ASN A 179 31.25 14.73 10.88
N PHE A 180 30.00 14.57 11.23
CA PHE A 180 29.05 15.66 11.38
C PHE A 180 28.56 15.76 12.84
N PRO A 181 28.17 16.93 13.30
CA PRO A 181 27.43 17.05 14.55
C PRO A 181 26.19 16.16 14.54
N GLY A 182 26.00 15.34 15.55
CA GLY A 182 24.83 14.50 15.69
C GLY A 182 23.58 15.29 16.09
N SER A 183 22.42 14.64 16.04
CA SER A 183 21.14 15.25 16.41
C SER A 183 20.96 15.56 17.90
N LYS A 184 21.84 15.03 18.76
CA LYS A 184 21.85 15.31 20.20
C LYS A 184 23.13 16.06 20.57
N PRO A 185 23.13 16.92 21.64
CA PRO A 185 24.32 17.56 22.10
C PRO A 185 25.45 16.55 22.38
N ASN A 186 26.66 16.89 21.99
CA ASN A 186 27.88 16.08 22.17
C ASN A 186 27.86 14.69 21.48
N THR A 187 27.00 14.49 20.45
CA THR A 187 27.05 13.29 19.61
C THR A 187 27.66 13.61 18.25
N VAL A 188 28.35 12.63 17.66
CA VAL A 188 28.92 12.70 16.31
C VAL A 188 28.21 11.69 15.44
N TRP A 189 27.83 12.10 14.24
CA TRP A 189 27.31 11.23 13.22
C TRP A 189 28.38 11.04 12.13
N SER A 190 28.81 9.79 11.97
CA SER A 190 29.85 9.40 11.00
C SER A 190 29.25 8.40 10.03
N PRO A 191 28.69 8.86 8.90
CA PRO A 191 28.18 7.95 7.86
C PRO A 191 29.32 7.12 7.30
N LYS A 192 28.99 5.89 6.89
CA LYS A 192 29.92 4.97 6.26
C LYS A 192 29.36 4.49 4.94
N ASN A 193 30.26 4.19 4.01
CA ASN A 193 29.90 3.46 2.81
C ASN A 193 29.39 2.06 3.18
N TYR A 194 28.52 1.46 2.35
CA TYR A 194 27.91 0.14 2.62
C TYR A 194 28.95 -0.98 2.83
N ASP A 195 30.07 -0.91 2.10
CA ASP A 195 31.19 -1.84 2.17
C ASP A 195 32.25 -1.45 3.23
N ASN A 196 32.10 -0.30 3.91
CA ASN A 196 33.06 0.31 4.81
C ASN A 196 34.43 0.67 4.19
N GLU A 197 34.49 0.76 2.86
CA GLU A 197 35.69 1.17 2.14
C GLU A 197 35.59 2.63 1.68
N TYR A 198 36.73 3.34 1.65
CA TYR A 198 36.86 4.70 1.14
C TYR A 198 37.86 4.70 -0.02
N ARG A 199 37.51 5.42 -1.08
CA ARG A 199 38.20 5.34 -2.37
C ARG A 199 39.00 6.57 -2.76
N GLY A 200 38.99 7.60 -1.91
CA GLY A 200 39.66 8.87 -2.22
C GLY A 200 38.90 9.63 -3.33
N TYR A 201 39.61 10.24 -4.24
CA TYR A 201 38.98 10.96 -5.36
C TYR A 201 38.29 10.02 -6.33
N VAL A 202 36.98 10.23 -6.53
CA VAL A 202 36.13 9.48 -7.47
C VAL A 202 35.26 10.46 -8.26
N THR A 203 34.94 10.10 -9.50
CA THR A 203 34.04 10.93 -10.31
C THR A 203 32.59 10.82 -9.82
N LEU A 204 31.74 11.82 -10.10
CA LEU A 204 30.31 11.78 -9.82
C LEU A 204 29.66 10.54 -10.42
N ARG A 205 30.07 10.13 -11.61
CA ARG A 205 29.62 8.90 -12.30
C ARG A 205 29.92 7.66 -11.45
N THR A 206 31.16 7.56 -10.96
CA THR A 206 31.58 6.43 -10.10
C THR A 206 30.85 6.45 -8.78
N ALA A 207 30.72 7.63 -8.16
CA ALA A 207 30.08 7.79 -6.87
C ALA A 207 28.60 7.36 -6.90
N ILE A 208 27.83 7.74 -7.92
CA ILE A 208 26.43 7.29 -8.04
C ILE A 208 26.34 5.79 -8.35
N ALA A 209 27.24 5.25 -9.19
CA ALA A 209 27.25 3.84 -9.53
C ALA A 209 27.53 2.93 -8.33
N LEU A 210 28.41 3.38 -7.43
CA LEU A 210 28.77 2.66 -6.20
C LEU A 210 27.91 3.06 -4.98
N SER A 211 27.01 4.03 -5.16
CA SER A 211 26.16 4.54 -4.09
C SER A 211 26.97 5.11 -2.89
N LEU A 212 28.04 5.86 -3.19
CA LEU A 212 28.88 6.55 -2.20
C LEU A 212 28.18 7.78 -1.65
#